data_99965b9f8cc5db06e298570b42c3dab0
#
_entry.id   99965b9f8cc5db06e298570b42c3dab0
#
_cell.length_a   1.000
_cell.length_b   1.000
_cell.length_c   1.000
_cell.angle_alpha   90.00
_cell.angle_beta   90.00
_cell.angle_gamma   90.00
#
_symmetry.space_group_name_H-M   'P 1'
#
loop_
_entity.id
_entity.type
_entity.pdbx_description
1 polymer ?
#
loop_
_entity_poly.entity_id
_entity_poly.type
_entity_poly.pdbx_seq_one_letter_code
_entity_poly.pdbx_strand_id
1 'polypeptide(L)'
;MSTSSSIPKLFQPIRVGTANLQHRVVMAPMTRYRADAQHVHKPLAIEYYKQRTTVPGTLVITEGVFIAAQASGYKYAPGIWSDEQISAWLPVRRSLLS
;
A
#
# COMPACT_ATOMS: atom_id res chain seq x y z
N MET A 1 -3.89 -8.19 37.91
CA MET A 1 -3.70 -8.83 36.63
C MET A 1 -3.04 -7.87 35.66
N SER A 2 -2.04 -8.32 34.97
CA SER A 2 -1.39 -7.48 34.00
C SER A 2 -2.22 -7.47 32.70
N THR A 3 -2.61 -6.28 32.25
CA THR A 3 -3.35 -6.15 30.99
C THR A 3 -2.48 -6.48 29.78
N SER A 4 -1.16 -6.30 29.89
CA SER A 4 -0.25 -6.57 28.78
C SER A 4 -0.22 -8.05 28.38
N SER A 5 -0.40 -8.97 29.35
CA SER A 5 -0.43 -10.40 29.06
C SER A 5 -1.69 -10.84 28.35
N SER A 6 -2.75 -10.04 28.35
CA SER A 6 -4.00 -10.36 27.67
C SER A 6 -4.09 -9.79 26.24
N ILE A 7 -3.11 -8.98 25.81
CA ILE A 7 -3.11 -8.41 24.47
C ILE A 7 -2.64 -9.49 23.48
N PRO A 8 -3.46 -9.86 22.49
CA PRO A 8 -3.04 -10.82 21.46
C PRO A 8 -1.79 -10.35 20.74
N LYS A 9 -0.93 -11.29 20.34
CA LYS A 9 0.29 -10.96 19.60
C LYS A 9 -0.01 -10.22 18.30
N LEU A 10 -1.16 -10.49 17.68
CA LEU A 10 -1.59 -9.82 16.46
C LEU A 10 -1.57 -8.28 16.59
N PHE A 11 -1.87 -7.77 17.77
CA PHE A 11 -1.94 -6.34 18.05
C PHE A 11 -0.70 -5.80 18.77
N GLN A 12 0.34 -6.62 18.92
CA GLN A 12 1.60 -6.20 19.52
C GLN A 12 2.56 -5.69 18.44
N PRO A 13 3.42 -4.73 18.77
CA PRO A 13 4.44 -4.26 17.83
C PRO A 13 5.39 -5.36 17.39
N ILE A 14 5.95 -5.21 16.20
CA ILE A 14 6.97 -6.08 15.66
C ILE A 14 7.91 -5.26 14.78
N ARG A 15 9.18 -5.61 14.79
CA ARG A 15 10.15 -5.03 13.89
C ARG A 15 10.35 -5.93 12.67
N VAL A 16 10.19 -5.36 11.47
CA VAL A 16 10.42 -6.06 10.20
C VAL A 16 11.51 -5.29 9.46
N GLY A 17 12.71 -5.87 9.38
CA GLY A 17 13.86 -5.14 8.85
C GLY A 17 14.14 -3.91 9.70
N THR A 18 14.08 -2.73 9.08
CA THR A 18 14.24 -1.44 9.77
C THR A 18 12.91 -0.80 10.17
N ALA A 19 11.79 -1.41 9.79
CA ALA A 19 10.47 -0.86 10.08
C ALA A 19 9.96 -1.33 11.44
N ASN A 20 9.48 -0.39 12.26
CA ASN A 20 8.85 -0.68 13.54
C ASN A 20 7.34 -0.61 13.37
N LEU A 21 6.71 -1.78 13.19
CA LEU A 21 5.27 -1.87 13.01
C LEU A 21 4.58 -1.86 14.37
N GLN A 22 3.43 -1.21 14.45
CA GLN A 22 2.69 -1.09 15.72
C GLN A 22 1.76 -2.28 15.96
N HIS A 23 1.49 -3.06 14.95
CA HIS A 23 0.69 -4.28 15.02
C HIS A 23 1.07 -5.18 13.85
N ARG A 24 0.48 -6.37 13.79
CA ARG A 24 0.86 -7.39 12.81
C ARG A 24 -0.19 -7.65 11.75
N VAL A 25 -1.21 -6.81 11.69
CA VAL A 25 -2.19 -6.83 10.59
C VAL A 25 -1.58 -6.05 9.43
N VAL A 26 -1.52 -6.66 8.26
CA VAL A 26 -0.88 -6.11 7.07
C VAL A 26 -1.92 -5.95 5.98
N MET A 27 -1.90 -4.81 5.27
CA MET A 27 -2.70 -4.67 4.08
C MET A 27 -2.13 -5.55 2.98
N ALA A 28 -2.88 -6.58 2.60
CA ALA A 28 -2.45 -7.54 1.58
C ALA A 28 -2.46 -6.92 0.18
N PRO A 29 -1.59 -7.40 -0.73
CA PRO A 29 -1.60 -6.93 -2.11
C PRO A 29 -2.83 -7.47 -2.85
N MET A 30 -3.65 -6.57 -3.36
CA MET A 30 -4.86 -6.95 -4.11
C MET A 30 -5.01 -6.06 -5.34
N THR A 31 -5.00 -6.66 -6.53
CA THR A 31 -5.21 -5.95 -7.78
C THR A 31 -6.63 -5.38 -7.82
N ARG A 32 -6.78 -4.08 -8.04
CA ARG A 32 -8.08 -3.40 -8.00
C ARG A 32 -8.60 -2.98 -9.37
N TYR A 33 -7.76 -2.98 -10.41
CA TYR A 33 -8.11 -2.56 -11.77
C TYR A 33 -8.68 -1.13 -11.81
N ARG A 34 -8.06 -0.22 -11.05
CA ARG A 34 -8.54 1.18 -10.92
C ARG A 34 -7.59 2.21 -11.52
N ALA A 35 -6.49 1.78 -12.15
CA ALA A 35 -5.65 2.66 -12.94
C ALA A 35 -6.32 2.98 -14.28
N ASP A 36 -5.78 3.94 -15.02
CA ASP A 36 -6.30 4.25 -16.36
C ASP A 36 -5.71 3.31 -17.43
N ALA A 37 -6.05 3.54 -18.68
CA ALA A 37 -5.59 2.69 -19.79
C ALA A 37 -4.08 2.77 -20.02
N GLN A 38 -3.40 3.79 -19.54
CA GLN A 38 -1.94 3.94 -19.58
C GLN A 38 -1.27 3.46 -18.31
N HIS A 39 -1.98 2.73 -17.48
CA HIS A 39 -1.48 2.20 -16.20
C HIS A 39 -1.06 3.30 -15.21
N VAL A 40 -1.70 4.45 -15.27
CA VAL A 40 -1.49 5.56 -14.34
C VAL A 40 -2.59 5.55 -13.29
N HIS A 41 -2.22 5.60 -12.02
CA HIS A 41 -3.20 5.66 -10.94
C HIS A 41 -4.00 6.96 -11.00
N LYS A 42 -5.31 6.83 -10.75
CA LYS A 42 -6.22 7.97 -10.60
C LYS A 42 -6.22 8.46 -9.16
N PRO A 43 -6.71 9.69 -8.90
CA PRO A 43 -6.76 10.23 -7.53
C PRO A 43 -7.48 9.34 -6.51
N LEU A 44 -8.39 8.50 -6.95
CA LEU A 44 -9.08 7.56 -6.06
C LEU A 44 -8.12 6.61 -5.34
N ALA A 45 -6.94 6.33 -5.92
CA ALA A 45 -5.94 5.48 -5.27
C ALA A 45 -5.44 6.10 -3.96
N ILE A 46 -5.33 7.42 -3.89
CA ILE A 46 -4.91 8.12 -2.68
C ILE A 46 -5.88 7.80 -1.54
N GLU A 47 -7.17 7.94 -1.81
CA GLU A 47 -8.22 7.67 -0.83
C GLU A 47 -8.25 6.18 -0.45
N TYR A 48 -8.11 5.29 -1.43
CA TYR A 48 -8.12 3.85 -1.20
C TYR A 48 -7.03 3.43 -0.21
N TYR A 49 -5.79 3.85 -0.44
CA TYR A 49 -4.68 3.49 0.45
C TYR A 49 -4.76 4.22 1.79
N LYS A 50 -5.20 5.47 1.78
CA LYS A 50 -5.35 6.25 3.00
C LYS A 50 -6.39 5.64 3.95
N GLN A 51 -7.52 5.17 3.42
CA GLN A 51 -8.56 4.54 4.22
C GLN A 51 -8.07 3.29 4.95
N ARG A 52 -7.12 2.57 4.35
CA ARG A 52 -6.62 1.31 4.89
C ARG A 52 -5.41 1.48 5.80
N THR A 53 -4.97 2.71 6.00
CA THR A 53 -3.81 3.03 6.83
C THR A 53 -4.14 4.08 7.89
N THR A 54 -5.38 4.07 8.36
CA THR A 54 -5.80 4.99 9.43
C THR A 54 -5.13 4.69 10.76
N VAL A 55 -4.71 3.45 10.96
CA VAL A 55 -3.95 3.06 12.15
C VAL A 55 -2.47 3.28 11.87
N PRO A 56 -1.78 4.13 12.66
CA PRO A 56 -0.35 4.36 12.46
C PRO A 56 0.47 3.08 12.60
N GLY A 57 1.56 2.99 11.86
CA GLY A 57 2.46 1.84 11.94
C GLY A 57 1.95 0.59 11.24
N THR A 58 1.01 0.73 10.31
CA THR A 58 0.50 -0.38 9.48
C THR A 58 1.41 -0.61 8.28
N LEU A 59 1.80 -1.86 8.07
CA LEU A 59 2.52 -2.24 6.85
C LEU A 59 1.53 -2.39 5.70
N VAL A 60 1.84 -1.77 4.57
CA VAL A 60 1.02 -1.81 3.35
C VAL A 60 1.82 -2.45 2.24
N ILE A 61 1.25 -3.47 1.62
CA ILE A 61 1.79 -4.03 0.39
C ILE A 61 0.84 -3.61 -0.74
N THR A 62 1.38 -2.91 -1.72
CA THR A 62 0.55 -2.40 -2.83
C THR A 62 0.09 -3.55 -3.72
N GLU A 63 -0.92 -3.28 -4.52
CA GLU A 63 -1.30 -4.17 -5.61
C GLU A 63 -0.13 -4.42 -6.57
N GLY A 64 -0.24 -5.47 -7.39
CA GLY A 64 0.76 -5.76 -8.39
C GLY A 64 0.98 -4.59 -9.33
N VAL A 65 2.23 -4.24 -9.58
CA VAL A 65 2.62 -3.08 -10.37
C VAL A 65 3.52 -3.54 -11.50
N PHE A 66 3.21 -3.14 -12.74
CA PHE A 66 4.00 -3.53 -13.89
C PHE A 66 5.28 -2.67 -13.99
N ILE A 67 6.38 -3.31 -14.36
CA ILE A 67 7.68 -2.66 -14.46
C ILE A 67 8.02 -2.19 -15.87
N ALA A 68 7.26 -2.63 -16.88
CA ALA A 68 7.48 -2.28 -18.28
C ALA A 68 6.21 -2.55 -19.08
N ALA A 69 6.06 -1.86 -20.22
CA ALA A 69 4.91 -2.04 -21.08
C ALA A 69 4.81 -3.48 -21.60
N GLN A 70 5.93 -4.11 -21.94
CA GLN A 70 5.96 -5.50 -22.40
C GLN A 70 5.54 -6.50 -21.34
N ALA A 71 5.67 -6.13 -20.06
CA ALA A 71 5.34 -7.00 -18.95
C ALA A 71 3.87 -6.84 -18.50
N SER A 72 3.12 -5.89 -19.09
CA SER A 72 1.75 -5.63 -18.69
C SER A 72 0.81 -6.71 -19.22
N GLY A 73 0.13 -7.40 -18.31
CA GLY A 73 -0.80 -8.47 -18.67
C GLY A 73 -2.26 -8.14 -18.44
N TYR A 74 -2.55 -7.05 -17.74
CA TYR A 74 -3.92 -6.68 -17.36
C TYR A 74 -4.18 -5.22 -17.67
N LYS A 75 -5.40 -4.94 -18.18
CA LYS A 75 -5.86 -3.56 -18.34
C LYS A 75 -6.14 -2.95 -16.97
N TYR A 76 -5.90 -1.65 -16.85
CA TYR A 76 -6.24 -0.86 -15.65
C TYR A 76 -5.50 -1.26 -14.38
N ALA A 77 -4.45 -2.07 -14.49
CA ALA A 77 -3.52 -2.27 -13.39
C ALA A 77 -2.43 -1.19 -13.45
N PRO A 78 -1.88 -0.74 -12.31
CA PRO A 78 -0.91 0.34 -12.32
C PRO A 78 0.46 -0.11 -12.81
N GLY A 79 1.24 0.84 -13.30
CA GLY A 79 2.64 0.64 -13.67
C GLY A 79 3.54 1.58 -12.88
N ILE A 80 4.84 1.36 -12.99
CA ILE A 80 5.85 2.19 -12.32
C ILE A 80 7.09 2.40 -13.23
N TRP A 81 6.88 2.42 -14.55
CA TRP A 81 7.99 2.61 -15.48
C TRP A 81 8.00 3.98 -16.16
N SER A 82 6.89 4.71 -16.22
CA SER A 82 6.83 6.04 -16.84
C SER A 82 6.81 7.15 -15.80
N ASP A 83 7.19 8.35 -16.23
CA ASP A 83 7.19 9.51 -15.34
C ASP A 83 5.79 9.85 -14.84
N GLU A 84 4.78 9.71 -15.70
CA GLU A 84 3.39 9.96 -15.31
C GLU A 84 2.90 8.97 -14.26
N GLN A 85 3.27 7.70 -14.41
CA GLN A 85 2.93 6.67 -13.43
C GLN A 85 3.58 6.93 -12.09
N ILE A 86 4.88 7.26 -12.10
CA ILE A 86 5.63 7.57 -10.89
C ILE A 86 5.06 8.81 -10.20
N SER A 87 4.73 9.84 -10.97
CA SER A 87 4.12 11.06 -10.43
C SER A 87 2.76 10.78 -9.79
N ALA A 88 2.02 9.81 -10.31
CA ALA A 88 0.73 9.42 -9.73
C ALA A 88 0.90 8.65 -8.41
N TRP A 89 1.99 7.92 -8.22
CA TRP A 89 2.28 7.21 -6.97
C TRP A 89 2.73 8.13 -5.84
N LEU A 90 3.36 9.28 -6.14
CA LEU A 90 3.89 10.17 -5.12
C LEU A 90 2.82 10.66 -4.13
N PRO A 91 1.64 11.14 -4.56
CA PRO A 91 0.59 11.53 -3.62
C PRO A 91 0.10 10.37 -2.75
N VAL A 92 0.05 9.16 -3.29
CA VAL A 92 -0.30 7.96 -2.54
C VAL A 92 0.70 7.75 -1.41
N ARG A 93 1.99 7.74 -1.74
CA ARG A 93 3.06 7.57 -0.75
C ARG A 93 3.00 8.65 0.32
N ARG A 94 2.82 9.91 -0.07
CA ARG A 94 2.74 11.03 0.89
C ARG A 94 1.56 10.90 1.84
N SER A 95 0.42 10.43 1.36
CA SER A 95 -0.77 10.25 2.21
C SER A 95 -0.55 9.21 3.29
N LEU A 96 0.34 8.22 3.06
CA LEU A 96 0.65 7.18 4.03
C LEU A 96 1.63 7.63 5.11
N LEU A 97 2.36 8.71 4.87
CA LEU A 97 3.37 9.22 5.79
C LEU A 97 2.82 10.28 6.76
N SER A 98 1.61 10.72 6.57
CA SER A 98 1.01 11.78 7.41
C SER A 98 0.22 11.27 8.62
#